data_8b32716b548edfc5065d82ad1e714590
#
_entry.id   8b32716b548edfc5065d82ad1e714590
#
_cell.length_a   1.000
_cell.length_b   1.000
_cell.length_c   1.000
_cell.angle_alpha   90.00
_cell.angle_beta   90.00
_cell.angle_gamma   90.00
#
_symmetry.space_group_name_H-M   'P 1'
#
loop_
_entity.id
_entity.type
_entity.pdbx_description
1 polymer ?
#
loop_
_entity_poly.entity_id
_entity_poly.type
_entity_poly.pdbx_seq_one_letter_code
_entity_poly.pdbx_strand_id
1 'polypeptide(L)'
;TVGEPINPEAWMWYRRVIGGNTCPVIDTWWQTETGGVMITTLPGIHDAKPGSAGVPFFGVEPAIVDVEGHEQSPNEGGYLVIKRPW
;
A
#
# COMPACT_ATOMS: atom_id res chain seq x y z
N THR A 1 5.40 6.00 4.10
CA THR A 1 5.35 5.53 5.50
C THR A 1 5.35 4.01 5.51
N VAL A 2 5.89 3.43 6.57
CA VAL A 2 6.05 1.98 6.71
C VAL A 2 5.77 1.57 8.16
N GLY A 3 5.58 0.27 8.35
CA GLY A 3 5.43 -0.34 9.68
C GLY A 3 3.99 -0.56 10.08
N GLU A 4 3.14 0.39 9.85
CA GLU A 4 1.69 0.28 10.08
C GLU A 4 0.95 1.34 9.26
N PRO A 5 -0.37 1.16 9.04
CA PRO A 5 -1.14 2.14 8.29
C PRO A 5 -1.13 3.51 8.97
N ILE A 6 -0.90 4.55 8.19
CA ILE A 6 -0.93 5.93 8.68
C ILE A 6 -2.36 6.47 8.66
N ASN A 7 -2.70 7.28 9.68
CA ASN A 7 -3.96 8.02 9.69
C ASN A 7 -3.96 9.04 8.53
N PRO A 8 -5.04 9.14 7.73
CA PRO A 8 -5.10 10.08 6.61
C PRO A 8 -4.85 11.54 6.97
N GLU A 9 -5.32 12.01 8.13
CA GLU A 9 -5.04 13.37 8.58
C GLU A 9 -3.57 13.59 8.90
N ALA A 10 -2.92 12.60 9.51
CA ALA A 10 -1.48 12.65 9.78
C ALA A 10 -0.69 12.64 8.47
N TRP A 11 -1.11 11.87 7.47
CA TRP A 11 -0.50 11.86 6.14
C TRP A 11 -0.58 13.24 5.49
N MET A 12 -1.75 13.89 5.52
CA MET A 12 -1.93 15.24 4.98
C MET A 12 -1.08 16.28 5.70
N TRP A 13 -0.99 16.17 7.04
CA TRP A 13 -0.13 17.05 7.83
C TRP A 13 1.33 16.87 7.44
N TYR A 14 1.78 15.62 7.33
CA TYR A 14 3.16 15.29 6.98
C TYR A 14 3.52 15.87 5.60
N ARG A 15 2.65 15.69 4.64
CA ARG A 15 2.83 16.23 3.28
C ARG A 15 2.91 17.76 3.29
N ARG A 16 2.03 18.41 4.03
CA ARG A 16 1.96 19.88 4.08
C ARG A 16 3.14 20.48 4.84
N VAL A 17 3.42 20.00 6.04
CA VAL A 17 4.38 20.63 6.96
C VAL A 17 5.81 20.17 6.66
N ILE A 18 6.05 18.87 6.58
CA ILE A 18 7.39 18.33 6.35
C ILE A 18 7.72 18.34 4.85
N GLY A 19 6.79 17.94 4.01
CA GLY A 19 6.99 17.84 2.58
C GLY A 19 6.78 19.13 1.80
N GLY A 20 6.24 20.18 2.43
CA GLY A 20 5.98 21.47 1.77
C GLY A 20 5.00 21.40 0.61
N ASN A 21 4.10 20.42 0.59
CA ASN A 21 3.16 20.12 -0.49
C ASN A 21 3.81 19.76 -1.83
N THR A 22 5.13 19.61 -1.88
CA THR A 22 5.87 19.30 -3.11
C THR A 22 6.53 17.93 -3.09
N CYS A 23 6.93 17.44 -1.92
CA CYS A 23 7.52 16.12 -1.79
C CYS A 23 6.42 15.06 -1.74
N PRO A 24 6.53 13.99 -2.53
CA PRO A 24 5.57 12.88 -2.41
C PRO A 24 5.69 12.19 -1.06
N VAL A 25 4.57 11.79 -0.50
CA VAL A 25 4.51 10.91 0.68
C VAL A 25 4.03 9.55 0.19
N ILE A 26 4.81 8.53 0.42
CA ILE A 26 4.57 7.19 -0.11
C ILE A 26 4.31 6.23 1.02
N ASP A 27 3.13 5.61 1.02
CA ASP A 27 2.82 4.51 1.90
C ASP A 27 3.22 3.23 1.20
N THR A 28 3.85 2.32 1.94
CA THR A 28 4.32 1.05 1.39
C THR A 28 3.88 -0.10 2.27
N TRP A 29 3.66 -1.25 1.65
CA TRP A 29 3.43 -2.48 2.40
C TRP A 29 4.52 -3.49 2.12
N TRP A 30 5.09 -4.04 3.18
CA TRP A 30 6.09 -5.09 3.11
C TRP A 30 6.16 -5.81 4.46
N GLN A 31 6.82 -6.94 4.47
CA GLN A 31 7.11 -7.69 5.69
C GLN A 31 8.56 -8.15 5.68
N THR A 32 9.08 -8.49 6.85
CA THR A 32 10.42 -9.09 6.95
C THR A 32 10.52 -10.33 6.07
N GLU A 33 9.46 -11.13 6.05
CA GLU A 33 9.37 -12.36 5.28
C GLU A 33 9.34 -12.14 3.78
N THR A 34 8.94 -10.98 3.31
CA THR A 34 8.94 -10.68 1.88
C THR A 34 10.27 -10.17 1.36
N GLY A 35 11.13 -9.66 2.24
CA GLY A 35 12.45 -9.16 1.88
C GLY A 35 12.46 -7.86 1.09
N GLY A 36 11.31 -7.31 0.77
CA GLY A 36 11.22 -6.06 0.00
C GLY A 36 9.79 -5.58 -0.11
N VAL A 37 9.62 -4.42 -0.75
CA VAL A 37 8.32 -3.76 -0.92
C VAL A 37 7.45 -4.54 -1.89
N MET A 38 6.21 -4.81 -1.49
CA MET A 38 5.21 -5.54 -2.28
C MET A 38 4.16 -4.65 -2.89
N ILE A 39 3.71 -3.63 -2.15
CA ILE A 39 2.66 -2.70 -2.58
C ILE A 39 3.14 -1.29 -2.26
N THR A 40 3.07 -0.42 -3.25
CA THR A 40 3.52 0.97 -3.10
C THR A 40 2.92 1.86 -4.18
N THR A 41 2.92 3.16 -3.93
CA THR A 41 2.60 4.16 -4.95
C THR A 41 3.88 4.59 -5.64
N LEU A 42 3.86 4.68 -6.97
CA LEU A 42 4.99 5.18 -7.75
C LEU A 42 4.72 6.66 -8.09
N PRO A 43 5.49 7.60 -7.52
CA PRO A 43 5.31 9.02 -7.81
C PRO A 43 5.43 9.32 -9.31
N GLY A 44 4.52 10.15 -9.83
CA GLY A 44 4.49 10.49 -11.25
C GLY A 44 3.76 9.46 -12.13
N ILE A 45 3.45 8.27 -11.61
CA ILE A 45 2.72 7.21 -12.33
C ILE A 45 1.34 7.02 -11.71
N HIS A 46 1.27 6.98 -10.38
CA HIS A 46 0.02 6.78 -9.66
C HIS A 46 -0.24 7.94 -8.70
N ASP A 47 -1.52 8.29 -8.52
CA ASP A 47 -1.93 9.23 -7.49
C ASP A 47 -1.87 8.55 -6.11
N ALA A 48 -1.29 9.25 -5.14
CA ALA A 48 -1.26 8.76 -3.77
C ALA A 48 -2.61 8.99 -3.10
N LYS A 49 -3.07 7.99 -2.36
CA LYS A 49 -4.26 8.08 -1.51
C LYS A 49 -3.81 7.96 -0.06
N PRO A 50 -4.10 8.95 0.80
CA PRO A 50 -3.70 8.90 2.21
C PRO A 50 -4.14 7.61 2.90
N GLY A 51 -3.21 6.93 3.55
CA GLY A 51 -3.48 5.68 4.26
C GLY A 51 -3.61 4.45 3.38
N SER A 52 -3.35 4.57 2.07
CA SER A 52 -3.36 3.44 1.14
C SER A 52 -1.95 3.16 0.65
N ALA A 53 -1.53 1.91 0.67
CA ALA A 53 -0.23 1.51 0.13
C ALA A 53 -0.17 1.61 -1.40
N GLY A 54 -1.31 1.71 -2.07
CA GLY A 54 -1.37 1.91 -3.51
C GLY A 54 -1.58 0.61 -4.28
N VAL A 55 -0.66 0.30 -5.20
CA VAL A 55 -0.79 -0.81 -6.14
C VAL A 55 0.36 -1.80 -5.97
N PRO A 56 0.19 -3.04 -6.49
CA PRO A 56 1.28 -4.03 -6.44
C PRO A 56 2.54 -3.53 -7.14
N PHE A 57 3.69 -3.84 -6.55
CA PHE A 57 4.96 -3.60 -7.21
C PHE A 57 5.16 -4.61 -8.35
N PHE A 58 6.11 -4.33 -9.24
CA PHE A 58 6.37 -5.19 -10.39
C PHE A 58 6.67 -6.64 -9.97
N GLY A 59 5.99 -7.58 -10.61
CA GLY A 59 6.18 -9.00 -10.34
C GLY A 59 5.42 -9.55 -9.12
N VAL A 60 4.66 -8.70 -8.43
CA VAL A 60 3.87 -9.10 -7.25
C VAL A 60 2.42 -9.26 -7.65
N GLU A 61 1.81 -10.40 -7.31
CA GLU A 61 0.39 -10.69 -7.55
C GLU A 61 -0.34 -10.87 -6.22
N PRO A 62 -0.84 -9.78 -5.61
CA PRO A 62 -1.62 -9.88 -4.39
C PRO A 62 -3.09 -10.17 -4.68
N ALA A 63 -3.80 -10.67 -3.67
CA ALA A 63 -5.24 -10.77 -3.68
C ALA A 63 -5.79 -10.58 -2.28
N ILE A 64 -7.03 -10.12 -2.18
CA ILE A 64 -7.78 -10.09 -0.93
C ILE A 64 -8.75 -11.25 -0.97
N VAL A 65 -8.68 -12.13 0.01
CA VAL A 65 -9.50 -13.34 0.05
C VAL A 65 -10.28 -13.41 1.37
N ASP A 66 -11.40 -14.16 1.34
CA ASP A 66 -12.16 -14.47 2.56
C ASP A 66 -11.51 -15.64 3.30
N VAL A 67 -12.14 -16.08 4.40
CA VAL A 67 -11.64 -17.20 5.22
C VAL A 67 -11.62 -18.53 4.46
N GLU A 68 -12.35 -18.64 3.37
CA GLU A 68 -12.40 -19.84 2.53
C GLU A 68 -11.45 -19.78 1.34
N GLY A 69 -10.74 -18.65 1.18
CA GLY A 69 -9.77 -18.46 0.10
C GLY A 69 -10.34 -17.92 -1.20
N HIS A 70 -11.59 -17.45 -1.20
CA HIS A 70 -12.20 -16.84 -2.38
C HIS A 70 -11.82 -15.37 -2.50
N GLU A 71 -11.47 -14.93 -3.70
CA GLU A 71 -11.13 -13.53 -3.94
C GLU A 71 -12.34 -12.63 -3.70
N GLN A 72 -12.09 -11.51 -3.01
CA GLN A 72 -13.10 -10.51 -2.70
C GLN A 72 -13.24 -9.50 -3.84
N SER A 73 -14.43 -8.91 -3.93
CA SER A 73 -14.70 -7.79 -4.84
C SER A 73 -14.03 -6.51 -4.34
N PRO A 74 -13.80 -5.52 -5.22
CA PRO A 74 -13.29 -4.22 -4.79
C PRO A 74 -14.13 -3.61 -3.65
N ASN A 75 -13.45 -2.95 -2.71
CA ASN A 75 -14.02 -2.34 -1.52
C ASN A 75 -14.51 -3.33 -0.45
N GLU A 76 -14.22 -4.62 -0.59
CA GLU A 76 -14.46 -5.61 0.45
C GLU A 76 -13.15 -5.94 1.16
N GLY A 77 -13.21 -6.07 2.47
CA GLY A 77 -12.05 -6.44 3.27
C GLY A 77 -11.80 -7.95 3.28
N GLY A 78 -10.62 -8.35 3.74
CA GLY A 78 -10.26 -9.75 3.85
C GLY A 78 -8.79 -9.93 4.16
N TYR A 79 -8.27 -11.13 3.91
CA TYR A 79 -6.88 -11.44 4.10
C TYR A 79 -6.08 -11.10 2.84
N LEU A 80 -4.97 -10.37 3.02
CA LEU A 80 -4.04 -10.09 1.94
C LEU A 80 -3.14 -11.31 1.72
N VAL A 81 -3.14 -11.82 0.50
CA VAL A 81 -2.28 -12.96 0.13
C VAL A 81 -1.45 -12.60 -1.10
N ILE A 82 -0.29 -13.24 -1.25
CA ILE A 82 0.55 -13.14 -2.45
C ILE A 82 0.39 -14.46 -3.20
N LYS A 83 -0.11 -14.40 -4.42
CA LYS A 83 -0.55 -15.58 -5.18
C LYS A 83 0.60 -16.41 -5.72
N ARG A 84 1.77 -15.79 -5.97
CA ARG A 84 2.94 -16.46 -6.53
C ARG A 84 4.23 -15.95 -5.87
N PRO A 85 5.31 -16.73 -5.89
CA PRO A 85 6.63 -16.20 -5.56
C PRO A 85 6.99 -15.03 -6.48
N TRP A 86 7.66 -14.05 -5.91
CA TRP A 86 8.08 -12.85 -6.63
C TRP A 86 9.55 -12.89 -7.02
#